data_4241dccc19bbd6188b73be2e6c4abc67
#
_entry.id   4241dccc19bbd6188b73be2e6c4abc67
#
_cell.length_a   1.000
_cell.length_b   1.000
_cell.length_c   1.000
_cell.angle_alpha   90.00
_cell.angle_beta   90.00
_cell.angle_gamma   90.00
#
_symmetry.space_group_name_H-M   'P 1'
#
loop_
_entity.id
_entity.type
_entity.pdbx_description
1 polymer ?
#
loop_
_entity_poly.entity_id
_entity_poly.type
_entity_poly.pdbx_seq_one_letter_code
_entity_poly.pdbx_strand_id
1 'polypeptide(L)' 'MNDTTDITTLTIRIGIFLVIAGIFFFVLKSKKG' A
#
# COMPACT_ATOMS: atom_id res chain seq x y z
N MET A 1 7.71 -16.23 -17.58
CA MET A 1 7.44 -15.17 -16.74
C MET A 1 8.16 -13.89 -17.16
N ASN A 2 7.44 -12.83 -17.25
CA ASN A 2 8.01 -11.58 -17.70
C ASN A 2 8.51 -10.77 -16.56
N ASP A 3 9.71 -10.26 -16.73
CA ASP A 3 10.28 -9.45 -15.68
C ASP A 3 9.53 -8.14 -15.52
N THR A 4 9.22 -7.51 -16.63
CA THR A 4 8.54 -6.21 -16.56
C THR A 4 7.16 -6.35 -15.92
N THR A 5 6.40 -7.35 -16.36
CA THR A 5 5.07 -7.53 -15.83
C THR A 5 5.13 -7.87 -14.35
N ASP A 6 6.10 -8.67 -13.99
CA ASP A 6 6.22 -9.07 -12.60
C ASP A 6 6.55 -7.89 -11.70
N ILE A 7 7.47 -7.07 -12.16
CA ILE A 7 7.88 -5.91 -11.39
C ILE A 7 6.75 -4.92 -11.27
N THR A 8 6.01 -4.72 -12.35
CA THR A 8 4.90 -3.78 -12.35
C THR A 8 3.84 -4.23 -11.37
N THR A 9 3.49 -5.51 -11.41
CA THR A 9 2.48 -6.03 -10.51
C THR A 9 2.93 -5.89 -9.07
N LEU A 10 4.18 -6.19 -8.81
CA LEU A 10 4.71 -6.09 -7.47
C LEU A 10 4.66 -4.65 -6.97
N THR A 11 5.03 -3.72 -7.83
CA THR A 11 5.03 -2.32 -7.46
C THR A 11 3.62 -1.84 -7.14
N ILE A 12 2.67 -2.27 -7.94
CA ILE A 12 1.28 -1.88 -7.71
C ILE A 12 0.80 -2.42 -6.37
N ARG A 13 1.13 -3.64 -6.07
CA ARG A 13 0.71 -4.24 -4.81
C ARG A 13 1.32 -3.50 -3.63
N ILE A 14 2.59 -3.20 -3.73
CA ILE A 14 3.25 -2.49 -2.65
C ILE A 14 2.63 -1.11 -2.48
N GLY A 15 2.34 -0.46 -3.58
CA GLY A 15 1.72 0.86 -3.51
C GLY A 15 0.37 0.82 -2.83
N ILE A 16 -0.45 -0.14 -3.20
CA ILE A 16 -1.76 -0.28 -2.61
C ILE A 16 -1.64 -0.59 -1.11
N PHE A 17 -0.71 -1.46 -0.80
CA PHE A 17 -0.51 -1.83 0.60
C PHE A 17 -0.09 -0.63 1.43
N LEU A 18 0.80 0.17 0.88
CA LEU A 18 1.27 1.35 1.59
C LEU A 18 0.15 2.37 1.77
N VAL A 19 -0.68 2.52 0.76
CA VAL A 19 -1.78 3.46 0.85
C VAL A 19 -2.75 3.03 1.94
N ILE A 20 -3.11 1.77 1.94
CA ILE A 20 -4.04 1.26 2.93
C ILE A 20 -3.44 1.38 4.32
N ALA A 21 -2.18 1.02 4.46
CA ALA A 21 -1.52 1.11 5.75
C ALA A 21 -1.45 2.56 6.22
N GLY A 22 -1.17 3.47 5.29
CA GLY A 22 -1.10 4.87 5.64
C GLY A 22 -2.43 5.41 6.13
N ILE A 23 -3.49 5.05 5.42
CA ILE A 23 -4.82 5.49 5.81
C ILE A 23 -5.18 4.91 7.17
N PHE A 24 -4.88 3.64 7.36
CA PHE A 24 -5.18 2.99 8.63
C PHE A 24 -4.44 3.67 9.77
N PHE A 25 -3.18 3.95 9.53
CA PHE A 25 -2.36 4.60 10.54
C PHE A 25 -2.89 5.99 10.86
N PHE A 26 -3.28 6.69 9.83
CA PHE A 26 -3.80 8.04 9.99
C PHE A 26 -5.09 8.03 10.80
N VAL A 27 -5.96 7.09 10.50
CA VAL A 27 -7.23 7.00 11.20
C VAL A 27 -6.99 6.67 12.68
N LEU A 28 -6.10 5.75 12.94
CA LEU A 28 -5.80 5.39 14.32
C LEU A 28 -5.22 6.55 15.09
N LYS A 29 -4.36 7.31 14.42
CA LYS A 29 -3.74 8.44 15.08
C LYS A 29 -4.73 9.57 15.27
N SER A 30 -5.58 9.76 14.30
CA SER A 30 -6.56 10.82 14.36
C SER A 30 -7.69 10.51 15.31
N LYS A 31 -7.84 9.26 15.62
CA LYS A 31 -8.90 8.86 16.50
C LYS A 31 -8.71 9.45 17.90
N LYS A 32 -9.61 10.26 18.27
CA LYS A 32 -9.52 10.88 19.56
C LYS A 32 -10.28 10.05 20.57
N GLY A 33 -9.60 9.34 21.25
CA GLY A 33 -10.19 8.43 22.23
C GLY A 33 -11.31 8.98 23.05
#